data_4add1dc4f48e176a188751bdecfe1150
#
_entry.id   4add1dc4f48e176a188751bdecfe1150
#
_cell.length_a   1.000
_cell.length_b   1.000
_cell.length_c   1.000
_cell.angle_alpha   90.00
_cell.angle_beta   90.00
_cell.angle_gamma   90.00
#
_symmetry.space_group_name_H-M   'P 1'
#
loop_
_entity.id
_entity.type
_entity.pdbx_description
1 polymer ?
#
loop_
_entity_poly.entity_id
_entity_poly.type
_entity_poly.pdbx_seq_one_letter_code
_entity_poly.pdbx_strand_id
1 'polypeptide(L)'
;MTLPTPLPVGPVNAYLLPGPPVTLVDAGPKTPSAWEALLAGLRAYGLAPADVRRIVLTHGHPDHFGQAAALAGISGAEVLAHSADGPKYTADRSVADHVLEALRLAGVPQAFGPAVLDALRQSRKLFDPLTAFTPLADGAALPCGGGTLQVVHTPGHSAGHIALVADGALIAGDVLLEETSANPLVEFTPEGRRVRTLPLLLTSLRRLAALPAETVFPGHGPPFRDPAARATALVDHHVRRAEEVARVLAAAGPQTAFALAQRLFPGTDALHVVLAVAEVMGHLDLLVADGRVVEAASSDGATIYRAGARERTARGDVEDDGAREGRSCP
;
A
#
# COMPACT_ATOMS: atom_id res chain seq x y z
N MET A 1 -10.34 4.01 -18.11
CA MET A 1 -10.29 2.76 -18.93
C MET A 1 -10.09 1.61 -17.96
N THR A 2 -10.96 0.60 -17.98
CA THR A 2 -10.83 -0.57 -17.12
C THR A 2 -10.15 -1.68 -17.91
N LEU A 3 -9.03 -2.20 -17.39
CA LEU A 3 -8.16 -3.16 -18.05
C LEU A 3 -8.22 -4.50 -17.29
N PRO A 4 -8.42 -5.65 -17.99
CA PRO A 4 -8.44 -6.95 -17.34
C PRO A 4 -7.10 -7.30 -16.70
N THR A 5 -7.13 -7.92 -15.50
CA THR A 5 -5.94 -8.50 -14.87
C THR A 5 -6.16 -9.97 -14.55
N PRO A 6 -5.12 -10.81 -14.53
CA PRO A 6 -5.21 -12.17 -14.04
C PRO A 6 -5.12 -12.26 -12.51
N LEU A 7 -5.03 -11.12 -11.81
CA LEU A 7 -4.85 -11.08 -10.37
C LEU A 7 -6.21 -11.11 -9.64
N PRO A 8 -6.28 -11.69 -8.43
CA PRO A 8 -7.53 -11.78 -7.66
C PRO A 8 -8.16 -10.44 -7.29
N VAL A 9 -7.39 -9.35 -7.29
CA VAL A 9 -7.87 -7.99 -7.00
C VAL A 9 -8.90 -7.50 -8.02
N GLY A 10 -8.98 -8.15 -9.20
CA GLY A 10 -9.87 -7.77 -10.28
C GLY A 10 -9.27 -6.76 -11.26
N PRO A 11 -10.09 -6.22 -12.18
CA PRO A 11 -9.63 -5.29 -13.20
C PRO A 11 -8.97 -4.04 -12.62
N VAL A 12 -7.95 -3.51 -13.32
CA VAL A 12 -7.26 -2.27 -12.96
C VAL A 12 -7.74 -1.10 -13.82
N ASN A 13 -7.72 0.09 -13.28
CA ASN A 13 -8.06 1.31 -13.99
C ASN A 13 -6.81 2.06 -14.48
N ALA A 14 -6.82 2.44 -15.76
CA ALA A 14 -5.89 3.42 -16.32
C ALA A 14 -6.66 4.69 -16.70
N TYR A 15 -6.08 5.85 -16.45
CA TYR A 15 -6.75 7.13 -16.65
C TYR A 15 -6.08 7.92 -17.77
N LEU A 16 -6.87 8.26 -18.79
CA LEU A 16 -6.43 9.04 -19.93
C LEU A 16 -6.79 10.51 -19.74
N LEU A 17 -5.81 11.39 -19.85
CA LEU A 17 -5.96 12.83 -19.94
C LEU A 17 -5.60 13.25 -21.37
N PRO A 18 -6.61 13.49 -22.24
CA PRO A 18 -6.39 13.62 -23.68
C PRO A 18 -5.81 14.97 -24.13
N GLY A 19 -5.73 15.95 -23.22
CA GLY A 19 -5.14 17.26 -23.54
C GLY A 19 -3.61 17.23 -23.66
N PRO A 20 -2.98 18.26 -24.29
CA PRO A 20 -1.54 18.28 -24.46
C PRO A 20 -0.79 18.50 -23.12
N PRO A 21 0.24 17.70 -22.82
CA PRO A 21 0.60 16.45 -23.50
C PRO A 21 -0.43 15.35 -23.19
N VAL A 22 -0.77 14.51 -24.17
CA VAL A 22 -1.60 13.32 -23.92
C VAL A 22 -0.93 12.47 -22.86
N THR A 23 -1.59 12.37 -21.73
CA THR A 23 -1.03 11.72 -20.52
C THR A 23 -1.88 10.51 -20.13
N LEU A 24 -1.22 9.39 -19.89
CA LEU A 24 -1.83 8.19 -19.35
C LEU A 24 -1.34 7.99 -17.90
N VAL A 25 -2.26 7.76 -16.98
CA VAL A 25 -1.94 7.35 -15.60
C VAL A 25 -2.20 5.86 -15.47
N ASP A 26 -1.16 5.12 -15.17
CA ASP A 26 -1.06 3.65 -15.21
C ASP A 26 -1.30 3.05 -16.60
N ALA A 27 -0.83 1.83 -16.83
CA ALA A 27 -0.83 1.21 -18.14
C ALA A 27 -1.44 -0.21 -18.16
N GLY A 28 -1.72 -0.79 -17.00
CA GLY A 28 -2.23 -2.16 -16.91
C GLY A 28 -1.15 -3.24 -16.99
N PRO A 29 -1.53 -4.52 -16.74
CA PRO A 29 -0.61 -5.65 -16.80
C PRO A 29 -0.26 -6.01 -18.24
N LYS A 30 0.91 -6.58 -18.46
CA LYS A 30 1.33 -7.13 -19.75
C LYS A 30 0.57 -8.42 -20.08
N THR A 31 -0.66 -8.26 -20.58
CA THR A 31 -1.47 -9.35 -21.11
C THR A 31 -2.12 -8.93 -22.42
N PRO A 32 -2.41 -9.88 -23.35
CA PRO A 32 -3.09 -9.54 -24.59
C PRO A 32 -4.43 -8.83 -24.37
N SER A 33 -5.24 -9.30 -23.41
CA SER A 33 -6.55 -8.73 -23.13
C SER A 33 -6.46 -7.30 -22.56
N ALA A 34 -5.49 -7.01 -21.69
CA ALA A 34 -5.26 -5.66 -21.17
C ALA A 34 -4.75 -4.72 -22.27
N TRP A 35 -3.88 -5.20 -23.17
CA TRP A 35 -3.40 -4.43 -24.31
C TRP A 35 -4.54 -4.06 -25.26
N GLU A 36 -5.39 -5.02 -25.63
CA GLU A 36 -6.55 -4.77 -26.47
C GLU A 36 -7.52 -3.77 -25.84
N ALA A 37 -7.77 -3.88 -24.53
CA ALA A 37 -8.62 -2.95 -23.81
C ALA A 37 -8.01 -1.53 -23.77
N LEU A 38 -6.70 -1.39 -23.56
CA LEU A 38 -5.99 -0.13 -23.61
C LEU A 38 -6.11 0.52 -25.00
N LEU A 39 -5.88 -0.26 -26.07
CA LEU A 39 -6.04 0.22 -27.46
C LEU A 39 -7.49 0.65 -27.77
N ALA A 40 -8.46 -0.10 -27.29
CA ALA A 40 -9.87 0.26 -27.44
C ALA A 40 -10.20 1.57 -26.70
N GLY A 41 -9.67 1.73 -25.50
CA GLY A 41 -9.82 2.96 -24.71
C GLY A 41 -9.22 4.18 -25.40
N LEU A 42 -8.02 4.08 -25.94
CA LEU A 42 -7.39 5.18 -26.71
C LEU A 42 -8.20 5.52 -27.96
N ARG A 43 -8.61 4.50 -28.73
CA ARG A 43 -9.44 4.71 -29.95
C ARG A 43 -10.77 5.40 -29.66
N ALA A 44 -11.39 5.17 -28.51
CA ALA A 44 -12.63 5.85 -28.13
C ALA A 44 -12.49 7.37 -28.02
N TYR A 45 -11.26 7.86 -27.84
CA TYR A 45 -10.91 9.28 -27.84
C TYR A 45 -10.21 9.73 -29.16
N GLY A 46 -10.24 8.90 -30.20
CA GLY A 46 -9.59 9.21 -31.47
C GLY A 46 -8.06 9.17 -31.44
N LEU A 47 -7.48 8.50 -30.43
CA LEU A 47 -6.04 8.42 -30.21
C LEU A 47 -5.49 7.04 -30.59
N ALA A 48 -4.25 7.06 -31.07
CA ALA A 48 -3.41 5.87 -31.24
C ALA A 48 -2.37 5.78 -30.10
N PRO A 49 -1.77 4.61 -29.87
CA PRO A 49 -0.67 4.48 -28.91
C PRO A 49 0.46 5.50 -29.14
N ALA A 50 0.77 5.80 -30.41
CA ALA A 50 1.79 6.79 -30.79
C ALA A 50 1.49 8.23 -30.36
N ASP A 51 0.24 8.54 -29.97
CA ASP A 51 -0.15 9.88 -29.53
C ASP A 51 0.14 10.13 -28.06
N VAL A 52 0.32 9.07 -27.26
CA VAL A 52 0.68 9.20 -25.84
C VAL A 52 2.06 9.84 -25.71
N ARG A 53 2.16 10.89 -24.92
CA ARG A 53 3.43 11.63 -24.71
C ARG A 53 3.99 11.47 -23.31
N ARG A 54 3.12 11.07 -22.37
CA ARG A 54 3.51 10.90 -20.97
C ARG A 54 2.77 9.72 -20.36
N ILE A 55 3.48 8.92 -19.59
CA ILE A 55 2.93 7.86 -18.75
C ILE A 55 3.34 8.16 -17.31
N VAL A 56 2.36 8.32 -16.41
CA VAL A 56 2.59 8.53 -14.99
C VAL A 56 2.22 7.24 -14.28
N LEU A 57 3.13 6.66 -13.52
CA LEU A 57 2.88 5.43 -12.78
C LEU A 57 2.58 5.76 -11.33
N THR A 58 1.44 5.28 -10.83
CA THR A 58 1.05 5.48 -9.44
C THR A 58 1.96 4.71 -8.50
N HIS A 59 2.33 3.47 -8.86
CA HIS A 59 3.23 2.62 -8.07
C HIS A 59 3.77 1.42 -8.87
N GLY A 60 4.66 0.64 -8.24
CA GLY A 60 5.43 -0.42 -8.89
C GLY A 60 4.79 -1.81 -8.88
N HIS A 61 3.45 -1.95 -8.88
CA HIS A 61 2.82 -3.26 -9.05
C HIS A 61 2.58 -3.58 -10.53
N PRO A 62 2.79 -4.85 -10.95
CA PRO A 62 2.75 -5.26 -12.34
C PRO A 62 1.45 -4.96 -13.08
N ASP A 63 0.33 -4.93 -12.40
CA ASP A 63 -0.96 -4.60 -12.98
C ASP A 63 -1.15 -3.11 -13.25
N HIS A 64 -0.29 -2.25 -12.71
CA HIS A 64 -0.29 -0.80 -12.98
C HIS A 64 0.72 -0.41 -14.04
N PHE A 65 1.95 -0.93 -13.98
CA PHE A 65 3.02 -0.49 -14.89
C PHE A 65 3.36 -1.48 -16.02
N GLY A 66 2.77 -2.67 -16.02
CA GLY A 66 3.20 -3.82 -16.82
C GLY A 66 3.38 -3.58 -18.30
N GLN A 67 2.56 -2.72 -18.93
CA GLN A 67 2.62 -2.36 -20.35
C GLN A 67 3.35 -1.03 -20.62
N ALA A 68 3.81 -0.33 -19.58
CA ALA A 68 4.39 1.01 -19.73
C ALA A 68 5.61 1.01 -20.66
N ALA A 69 6.50 0.00 -20.53
CA ALA A 69 7.67 -0.13 -21.40
C ALA A 69 7.30 -0.33 -22.86
N ALA A 70 6.33 -1.21 -23.16
CA ALA A 70 5.86 -1.46 -24.51
C ALA A 70 5.20 -0.22 -25.13
N LEU A 71 4.34 0.47 -24.38
CA LEU A 71 3.68 1.68 -24.82
C LEU A 71 4.69 2.81 -25.07
N ALA A 72 5.65 3.02 -24.16
CA ALA A 72 6.72 4.00 -24.32
C ALA A 72 7.61 3.69 -25.53
N GLY A 73 7.89 2.42 -25.80
CA GLY A 73 8.64 1.99 -26.99
C GLY A 73 7.94 2.33 -28.32
N ILE A 74 6.61 2.35 -28.35
CA ILE A 74 5.81 2.70 -29.53
C ILE A 74 5.69 4.23 -29.68
N SER A 75 5.46 4.93 -28.57
CA SER A 75 5.07 6.34 -28.58
C SER A 75 6.23 7.30 -28.38
N GLY A 76 7.35 6.85 -27.85
CA GLY A 76 8.41 7.73 -27.32
C GLY A 76 7.97 8.50 -26.06
N ALA A 77 6.90 8.06 -25.37
CA ALA A 77 6.40 8.72 -24.18
C ALA A 77 7.45 8.74 -23.05
N GLU A 78 7.50 9.85 -22.34
CA GLU A 78 8.22 9.94 -21.08
C GLU A 78 7.47 9.14 -20.01
N VAL A 79 8.17 8.25 -19.31
CA VAL A 79 7.62 7.52 -18.16
C VAL A 79 8.06 8.21 -16.88
N LEU A 80 7.10 8.59 -16.06
CA LEU A 80 7.32 9.28 -14.78
C LEU A 80 6.83 8.41 -13.63
N ALA A 81 7.65 8.28 -12.58
CA ALA A 81 7.32 7.46 -11.41
C ALA A 81 8.12 7.92 -10.19
N HIS A 82 7.69 7.53 -9.00
CA HIS A 82 8.46 7.81 -7.79
C HIS A 82 9.66 6.85 -7.67
N SER A 83 10.84 7.38 -7.33
CA SER A 83 12.11 6.63 -7.31
C SER A 83 12.14 5.49 -6.30
N ALA A 84 11.38 5.56 -5.21
CA ALA A 84 11.35 4.51 -4.19
C ALA A 84 10.81 3.16 -4.70
N ASP A 85 10.01 3.14 -5.77
CA ASP A 85 9.58 1.91 -6.46
C ASP A 85 10.51 1.52 -7.64
N GLY A 86 11.60 2.23 -7.85
CA GLY A 86 12.58 1.99 -8.92
C GLY A 86 13.01 0.52 -9.07
N PRO A 87 13.38 -0.18 -7.99
CA PRO A 87 13.74 -1.61 -8.06
C PRO A 87 12.65 -2.50 -8.65
N LYS A 88 11.36 -2.19 -8.41
CA LYS A 88 10.22 -2.94 -8.98
C LYS A 88 10.11 -2.69 -10.48
N TYR A 89 10.22 -1.45 -10.92
CA TYR A 89 10.16 -1.08 -12.34
C TYR A 89 11.28 -1.70 -13.17
N THR A 90 12.48 -1.77 -12.61
CA THR A 90 13.65 -2.33 -13.29
C THR A 90 13.81 -3.83 -13.14
N ALA A 91 12.90 -4.49 -12.42
CA ALA A 91 12.98 -5.92 -12.08
C ALA A 91 14.28 -6.30 -11.35
N ASP A 92 14.70 -5.45 -10.41
CA ASP A 92 15.88 -5.70 -9.59
C ASP A 92 15.71 -7.00 -8.78
N ARG A 93 16.76 -7.79 -8.69
CA ARG A 93 16.75 -9.06 -7.95
C ARG A 93 16.50 -8.87 -6.46
N SER A 94 16.88 -7.73 -5.90
CA SER A 94 16.63 -7.39 -4.50
C SER A 94 15.15 -7.50 -4.10
N VAL A 95 14.21 -7.31 -5.04
CA VAL A 95 12.77 -7.46 -4.75
C VAL A 95 12.43 -8.87 -4.27
N ALA A 96 12.96 -9.92 -4.93
CA ALA A 96 12.73 -11.30 -4.50
C ALA A 96 13.45 -11.61 -3.18
N ASP A 97 14.66 -11.11 -2.99
CA ASP A 97 15.44 -11.29 -1.76
C ASP A 97 14.72 -10.60 -0.58
N HIS A 98 14.14 -9.43 -0.78
CA HIS A 98 13.35 -8.72 0.23
C HIS A 98 12.07 -9.47 0.62
N VAL A 99 11.37 -10.09 -0.35
CA VAL A 99 10.20 -10.93 -0.03
C VAL A 99 10.62 -12.13 0.82
N LEU A 100 11.70 -12.82 0.48
CA LEU A 100 12.21 -13.95 1.27
C LEU A 100 12.65 -13.51 2.67
N GLU A 101 13.30 -12.37 2.78
CA GLU A 101 13.70 -11.80 4.07
C GLU A 101 12.48 -11.41 4.93
N ALA A 102 11.43 -10.85 4.32
CA ALA A 102 10.16 -10.58 5.01
C ALA A 102 9.56 -11.86 5.60
N LEU A 103 9.53 -12.95 4.82
CA LEU A 103 9.03 -14.24 5.29
C LEU A 103 9.88 -14.81 6.44
N ARG A 104 11.21 -14.68 6.36
CA ARG A 104 12.13 -15.11 7.41
C ARG A 104 11.88 -14.32 8.71
N LEU A 105 11.82 -13.00 8.62
CA LEU A 105 11.53 -12.11 9.77
C LEU A 105 10.17 -12.43 10.40
N ALA A 106 9.18 -12.78 9.58
CA ALA A 106 7.85 -13.15 10.03
C ALA A 106 7.78 -14.54 10.69
N GLY A 107 8.84 -15.36 10.58
CA GLY A 107 8.87 -16.73 11.06
C GLY A 107 8.07 -17.71 10.18
N VAL A 108 7.94 -17.42 8.88
CA VAL A 108 7.30 -18.34 7.93
C VAL A 108 8.20 -19.54 7.67
N PRO A 109 7.70 -20.78 7.77
CA PRO A 109 8.51 -21.98 7.50
C PRO A 109 9.10 -21.97 6.10
N GLN A 110 10.35 -22.40 5.97
CA GLN A 110 11.07 -22.46 4.67
C GLN A 110 10.33 -23.27 3.59
N ALA A 111 9.48 -24.19 3.98
CA ALA A 111 8.67 -25.00 3.05
C ALA A 111 7.73 -24.14 2.17
N PHE A 112 7.39 -22.91 2.57
CA PHE A 112 6.61 -21.97 1.76
C PHE A 112 7.43 -21.29 0.66
N GLY A 113 8.76 -21.22 0.79
CA GLY A 113 9.66 -20.52 -0.12
C GLY A 113 9.48 -20.88 -1.60
N PRO A 114 9.44 -22.18 -2.00
CA PRO A 114 9.26 -22.56 -3.39
C PRO A 114 7.98 -22.03 -4.02
N ALA A 115 6.86 -22.07 -3.31
CA ALA A 115 5.56 -21.58 -3.81
C ALA A 115 5.56 -20.05 -3.95
N VAL A 116 6.17 -19.33 -3.00
CA VAL A 116 6.31 -17.87 -3.07
C VAL A 116 7.21 -17.46 -4.24
N LEU A 117 8.34 -18.14 -4.44
CA LEU A 117 9.21 -17.89 -5.59
C LEU A 117 8.52 -18.17 -6.92
N ASP A 118 7.66 -19.19 -6.98
CA ASP A 118 6.88 -19.44 -8.19
C ASP A 118 5.85 -18.31 -8.44
N ALA A 119 5.14 -17.85 -7.42
CA ALA A 119 4.25 -16.71 -7.52
C ALA A 119 4.97 -15.45 -8.03
N LEU A 120 6.17 -15.16 -7.52
CA LEU A 120 7.01 -14.06 -8.00
C LEU A 120 7.41 -14.24 -9.47
N ARG A 121 7.74 -15.46 -9.90
CA ARG A 121 8.03 -15.75 -11.32
C ARG A 121 6.79 -15.54 -12.22
N GLN A 122 5.59 -15.90 -11.76
CA GLN A 122 4.36 -15.65 -12.51
C GLN A 122 4.07 -14.15 -12.60
N SER A 123 4.18 -13.43 -11.49
CA SER A 123 4.04 -11.98 -11.46
C SER A 123 5.03 -11.29 -12.42
N ARG A 124 6.26 -11.80 -12.51
CA ARG A 124 7.30 -11.28 -13.43
C ARG A 124 6.90 -11.34 -14.91
N LYS A 125 5.98 -12.19 -15.29
CA LYS A 125 5.47 -12.29 -16.69
C LYS A 125 4.48 -11.16 -17.03
N LEU A 126 3.97 -10.46 -16.02
CA LEU A 126 2.95 -9.43 -16.18
C LEU A 126 3.52 -8.04 -16.51
N PHE A 127 4.84 -7.92 -16.69
CA PHE A 127 5.46 -6.64 -17.04
C PHE A 127 6.75 -6.80 -17.84
N ASP A 128 7.10 -5.76 -18.59
CA ASP A 128 8.45 -5.56 -19.12
C ASP A 128 9.18 -4.53 -18.24
N PRO A 129 10.47 -4.77 -17.90
CA PRO A 129 11.23 -3.81 -17.12
C PRO A 129 11.35 -2.48 -17.87
N LEU A 130 11.26 -1.40 -17.13
CA LEU A 130 11.63 -0.08 -17.64
C LEU A 130 13.16 0.03 -17.71
N THR A 131 13.66 0.52 -18.84
CA THR A 131 15.08 0.84 -19.00
C THR A 131 15.46 2.17 -18.37
N ALA A 132 14.49 3.10 -18.27
CA ALA A 132 14.62 4.39 -17.63
C ALA A 132 13.24 4.95 -17.28
N PHE A 133 13.18 5.83 -16.29
CA PHE A 133 12.02 6.65 -15.94
C PHE A 133 12.49 7.97 -15.34
N THR A 134 11.66 9.00 -15.44
CA THR A 134 11.89 10.30 -14.81
C THR A 134 11.35 10.28 -13.39
N PRO A 135 12.19 10.55 -12.35
CA PRO A 135 11.73 10.57 -10.97
C PRO A 135 10.71 11.67 -10.71
N LEU A 136 9.59 11.31 -10.06
CA LEU A 136 8.62 12.25 -9.50
C LEU A 136 8.85 12.43 -8.01
N ALA A 137 8.84 13.68 -7.57
CA ALA A 137 8.87 14.04 -6.16
C ALA A 137 7.49 14.45 -5.65
N ASP A 138 7.29 14.38 -4.34
CA ASP A 138 6.14 14.96 -3.67
C ASP A 138 6.01 16.46 -3.99
N GLY A 139 4.78 16.91 -4.24
CA GLY A 139 4.49 18.31 -4.61
C GLY A 139 4.87 18.71 -6.04
N ALA A 140 5.39 17.78 -6.86
CA ALA A 140 5.64 18.08 -8.28
C ALA A 140 4.33 18.44 -9.00
N ALA A 141 4.42 19.40 -9.94
CA ALA A 141 3.29 19.86 -10.72
C ALA A 141 3.49 19.45 -12.18
N LEU A 142 2.56 18.67 -12.71
CA LEU A 142 2.57 18.17 -14.08
C LEU A 142 1.52 18.90 -14.92
N PRO A 143 1.89 19.78 -15.84
CA PRO A 143 0.93 20.39 -16.75
C PRO A 143 0.24 19.31 -17.59
N CYS A 144 -1.08 19.34 -17.71
CA CYS A 144 -1.84 18.44 -18.56
C CYS A 144 -3.20 19.04 -18.94
N GLY A 145 -3.58 18.95 -20.22
CA GLY A 145 -4.93 19.28 -20.69
C GLY A 145 -5.44 20.68 -20.37
N GLY A 146 -4.57 21.66 -20.15
CA GLY A 146 -4.94 23.02 -19.76
C GLY A 146 -5.04 23.23 -18.23
N GLY A 147 -4.79 22.19 -17.44
CA GLY A 147 -4.70 22.20 -15.97
C GLY A 147 -3.36 21.70 -15.46
N THR A 148 -3.32 21.34 -14.20
CA THR A 148 -2.11 20.83 -13.54
C THR A 148 -2.47 19.66 -12.62
N LEU A 149 -1.79 18.53 -12.79
CA LEU A 149 -1.81 17.44 -11.80
C LEU A 149 -0.77 17.71 -10.72
N GLN A 150 -1.20 17.76 -9.48
CA GLN A 150 -0.32 17.80 -8.31
C GLN A 150 0.02 16.39 -7.89
N VAL A 151 1.31 16.09 -7.76
CA VAL A 151 1.79 14.79 -7.26
C VAL A 151 1.78 14.80 -5.74
N VAL A 152 1.17 13.80 -5.15
CA VAL A 152 1.12 13.58 -3.70
C VAL A 152 1.77 12.24 -3.40
N HIS A 153 2.94 12.22 -2.75
CA HIS A 153 3.57 10.97 -2.31
C HIS A 153 2.75 10.36 -1.18
N THR A 154 2.30 9.14 -1.37
CA THR A 154 1.37 8.41 -0.48
C THR A 154 1.91 7.01 -0.16
N PRO A 155 3.09 6.91 0.50
CA PRO A 155 3.70 5.64 0.80
C PRO A 155 2.86 4.81 1.77
N GLY A 156 3.01 3.49 1.69
CA GLY A 156 2.37 2.54 2.59
C GLY A 156 1.87 1.28 1.90
N HIS A 157 1.13 1.39 0.79
CA HIS A 157 0.84 0.27 -0.09
C HIS A 157 2.09 -0.19 -0.86
N SER A 158 2.85 0.76 -1.36
CA SER A 158 4.24 0.60 -1.78
C SER A 158 5.07 1.79 -1.29
N ALA A 159 6.40 1.68 -1.33
CA ALA A 159 7.29 2.74 -0.88
C ALA A 159 7.22 3.99 -1.78
N GLY A 160 7.01 3.78 -3.08
CA GLY A 160 6.95 4.82 -4.10
C GLY A 160 5.54 5.16 -4.57
N HIS A 161 4.50 4.78 -3.83
CA HIS A 161 3.13 5.08 -4.23
C HIS A 161 2.88 6.59 -4.26
N ILE A 162 2.25 7.07 -5.36
CA ILE A 162 1.79 8.46 -5.52
C ILE A 162 0.31 8.50 -5.88
N ALA A 163 -0.36 9.53 -5.42
CA ALA A 163 -1.67 9.97 -5.90
C ALA A 163 -1.52 11.27 -6.70
N LEU A 164 -2.50 11.57 -7.54
CA LEU A 164 -2.52 12.77 -8.38
C LEU A 164 -3.81 13.55 -8.12
N VAL A 165 -3.70 14.86 -7.96
CA VAL A 165 -4.85 15.73 -7.64
C VAL A 165 -4.96 16.84 -8.67
N ALA A 166 -6.16 17.07 -9.20
CA ALA A 166 -6.50 18.22 -10.03
C ALA A 166 -8.00 18.51 -9.96
N ASP A 167 -8.38 19.78 -9.84
CA ASP A 167 -9.76 20.27 -10.03
C ASP A 167 -10.85 19.44 -9.31
N GLY A 168 -10.63 19.10 -8.03
CA GLY A 168 -11.55 18.30 -7.25
C GLY A 168 -11.49 16.78 -7.54
N ALA A 169 -10.65 16.32 -8.45
CA ALA A 169 -10.41 14.91 -8.76
C ALA A 169 -9.16 14.40 -8.06
N LEU A 170 -9.23 13.18 -7.51
CA LEU A 170 -8.12 12.45 -6.90
C LEU A 170 -7.93 11.12 -7.65
N ILE A 171 -6.87 10.98 -8.45
CA ILE A 171 -6.44 9.68 -8.97
C ILE A 171 -5.60 9.04 -7.86
N ALA A 172 -6.20 8.06 -7.19
CA ALA A 172 -5.69 7.57 -5.91
C ALA A 172 -4.77 6.35 -6.03
N GLY A 173 -4.65 5.73 -7.22
CA GLY A 173 -4.03 4.41 -7.30
C GLY A 173 -4.69 3.46 -6.29
N ASP A 174 -3.88 2.67 -5.60
CA ASP A 174 -4.38 1.67 -4.66
C ASP A 174 -4.42 2.11 -3.19
N VAL A 175 -3.96 3.33 -2.90
CA VAL A 175 -3.95 3.81 -1.50
C VAL A 175 -5.36 4.07 -0.96
N LEU A 176 -6.32 4.37 -1.84
CA LEU A 176 -7.70 4.68 -1.45
C LEU A 176 -8.69 4.02 -2.41
N LEU A 177 -9.22 2.86 -2.00
CA LEU A 177 -10.21 2.04 -2.72
C LEU A 177 -11.56 2.11 -2.02
N GLU A 178 -12.66 1.99 -2.78
CA GLU A 178 -14.02 2.13 -2.23
C GLU A 178 -14.38 0.97 -1.30
N GLU A 179 -14.18 -0.26 -1.72
CA GLU A 179 -14.69 -1.45 -1.02
C GLU A 179 -13.65 -2.15 -0.15
N THR A 180 -12.37 -2.07 -0.55
CA THR A 180 -11.28 -2.80 0.09
C THR A 180 -10.26 -1.85 0.72
N SER A 181 -9.36 -2.40 1.54
CA SER A 181 -8.17 -1.72 2.05
C SER A 181 -6.95 -2.20 1.29
N ALA A 182 -6.06 -1.28 0.94
CA ALA A 182 -4.74 -1.65 0.45
C ALA A 182 -3.98 -2.48 1.49
N ASN A 183 -3.39 -3.60 1.08
CA ASN A 183 -2.53 -4.38 1.97
C ASN A 183 -1.21 -3.62 2.18
N PRO A 184 -0.75 -3.42 3.42
CA PRO A 184 0.54 -2.81 3.73
C PRO A 184 1.65 -3.83 3.50
N LEU A 185 2.10 -4.00 2.26
CA LEU A 185 3.15 -4.95 1.92
C LEU A 185 4.45 -4.65 2.67
N VAL A 186 5.23 -5.69 2.95
CA VAL A 186 6.52 -5.51 3.61
C VAL A 186 7.54 -4.98 2.61
N GLU A 187 8.07 -3.81 2.87
CA GLU A 187 9.03 -3.11 2.03
C GLU A 187 10.39 -2.98 2.73
N PHE A 188 11.44 -2.77 1.94
CA PHE A 188 12.80 -2.54 2.45
C PHE A 188 13.42 -1.32 1.77
N THR A 189 14.27 -0.61 2.51
CA THR A 189 15.10 0.44 1.92
C THR A 189 16.20 -0.18 1.06
N PRO A 190 16.87 0.59 0.19
CA PRO A 190 18.02 0.10 -0.57
C PRO A 190 19.14 -0.50 0.29
N GLU A 191 19.27 -0.06 1.55
CA GLU A 191 20.23 -0.57 2.52
C GLU A 191 19.74 -1.83 3.25
N GLY A 192 18.60 -2.41 2.85
CA GLY A 192 18.02 -3.64 3.39
C GLY A 192 17.33 -3.50 4.76
N ARG A 193 16.95 -2.28 5.17
CA ARG A 193 16.17 -2.06 6.39
C ARG A 193 14.68 -2.18 6.11
N ARG A 194 13.96 -2.96 6.91
CA ARG A 194 12.50 -3.09 6.79
C ARG A 194 11.81 -1.75 7.03
N VAL A 195 10.89 -1.39 6.16
CA VAL A 195 10.03 -0.21 6.27
C VAL A 195 8.74 -0.60 7.01
N ARG A 196 8.31 0.23 7.95
CA ARG A 196 7.02 0.08 8.64
C ARG A 196 5.91 0.72 7.81
N THR A 197 5.34 -0.07 6.92
CA THR A 197 4.46 0.42 5.85
C THR A 197 3.08 0.88 6.35
N LEU A 198 2.45 0.18 7.29
CA LEU A 198 1.11 0.56 7.75
C LEU A 198 1.07 1.93 8.47
N PRO A 199 2.02 2.29 9.34
CA PRO A 199 2.10 3.66 9.87
C PRO A 199 2.18 4.73 8.78
N LEU A 200 2.92 4.45 7.68
CA LEU A 200 3.01 5.34 6.53
C LEU A 200 1.68 5.41 5.78
N LEU A 201 1.02 4.27 5.56
CA LEU A 201 -0.30 4.21 4.91
C LEU A 201 -1.33 5.06 5.68
N LEU A 202 -1.39 4.94 7.00
CA LEU A 202 -2.31 5.75 7.81
C LEU A 202 -1.99 7.26 7.72
N THR A 203 -0.71 7.61 7.64
CA THR A 203 -0.30 9.00 7.42
C THR A 203 -0.75 9.49 6.04
N SER A 204 -0.56 8.66 5.01
CA SER A 204 -1.01 8.95 3.64
C SER A 204 -2.53 9.11 3.55
N LEU A 205 -3.31 8.21 4.19
CA LEU A 205 -4.78 8.31 4.24
C LEU A 205 -5.24 9.61 4.89
N ARG A 206 -4.65 10.00 6.04
CA ARG A 206 -4.97 11.26 6.71
C ARG A 206 -4.63 12.48 5.85
N ARG A 207 -3.52 12.41 5.12
CA ARG A 207 -3.12 13.45 4.17
C ARG A 207 -4.12 13.57 3.03
N LEU A 208 -4.56 12.44 2.44
CA LEU A 208 -5.57 12.44 1.37
C LEU A 208 -6.92 12.96 1.85
N ALA A 209 -7.33 12.64 3.09
CA ALA A 209 -8.56 13.16 3.68
C ALA A 209 -8.59 14.69 3.81
N ALA A 210 -7.43 15.34 3.87
CA ALA A 210 -7.32 16.79 4.00
C ALA A 210 -7.23 17.52 2.64
N LEU A 211 -7.19 16.78 1.52
CA LEU A 211 -7.09 17.38 0.18
C LEU A 211 -8.47 17.89 -0.29
N PRO A 212 -8.51 18.98 -1.09
CA PRO A 212 -9.73 19.52 -1.64
C PRO A 212 -10.21 18.69 -2.86
N ALA A 213 -10.45 17.38 -2.64
CA ALA A 213 -10.95 16.46 -3.65
C ALA A 213 -12.39 16.03 -3.33
N GLU A 214 -13.21 15.90 -4.36
CA GLU A 214 -14.61 15.48 -4.24
C GLU A 214 -14.83 14.07 -4.78
N THR A 215 -14.09 13.71 -5.84
CA THR A 215 -14.24 12.45 -6.55
C THR A 215 -12.91 11.70 -6.58
N VAL A 216 -12.94 10.42 -6.21
CA VAL A 216 -11.81 9.51 -6.25
C VAL A 216 -11.89 8.65 -7.51
N PHE A 217 -10.78 8.54 -8.18
CA PHE A 217 -10.52 7.65 -9.30
C PHE A 217 -9.51 6.59 -8.84
N PRO A 218 -9.97 5.44 -8.34
CA PRO A 218 -9.12 4.43 -7.71
C PRO A 218 -8.41 3.55 -8.73
N GLY A 219 -7.33 2.86 -8.32
CA GLY A 219 -6.67 1.86 -9.14
C GLY A 219 -7.57 0.66 -9.46
N HIS A 220 -8.46 0.27 -8.56
CA HIS A 220 -9.44 -0.81 -8.72
C HIS A 220 -10.83 -0.37 -8.29
N GLY A 221 -11.86 -0.92 -8.96
CA GLY A 221 -13.26 -0.59 -8.69
C GLY A 221 -13.75 0.70 -9.37
N PRO A 222 -15.00 1.10 -9.14
CA PRO A 222 -15.57 2.30 -9.74
C PRO A 222 -15.06 3.59 -9.07
N PRO A 223 -15.14 4.74 -9.77
CA PRO A 223 -14.98 6.04 -9.13
C PRO A 223 -16.04 6.25 -8.04
N PHE A 224 -15.65 6.92 -6.96
CA PHE A 224 -16.54 7.21 -5.82
C PHE A 224 -16.34 8.63 -5.27
N ARG A 225 -17.21 9.04 -4.36
CA ARG A 225 -17.17 10.37 -3.74
C ARG A 225 -16.74 10.31 -2.28
N ASP A 226 -16.42 11.49 -1.73
CA ASP A 226 -16.08 11.70 -0.32
C ASP A 226 -14.81 10.95 0.10
N PRO A 227 -13.64 11.32 -0.47
CA PRO A 227 -12.36 10.75 -0.08
C PRO A 227 -12.07 10.88 1.41
N ALA A 228 -12.53 11.95 2.06
CA ALA A 228 -12.27 12.20 3.47
C ALA A 228 -12.98 11.18 4.37
N ALA A 229 -14.26 10.92 4.13
CA ALA A 229 -15.01 9.91 4.87
C ALA A 229 -14.42 8.52 4.64
N ARG A 230 -14.10 8.17 3.38
CA ARG A 230 -13.51 6.86 3.09
C ARG A 230 -12.14 6.67 3.74
N ALA A 231 -11.23 7.64 3.63
CA ALA A 231 -9.92 7.59 4.25
C ALA A 231 -10.01 7.45 5.79
N THR A 232 -10.94 8.19 6.41
CA THR A 232 -11.21 8.08 7.86
C THR A 232 -11.70 6.67 8.21
N ALA A 233 -12.64 6.12 7.45
CA ALA A 233 -13.15 4.77 7.69
C ALA A 233 -12.06 3.69 7.57
N LEU A 234 -11.09 3.86 6.66
CA LEU A 234 -9.94 2.98 6.52
C LEU A 234 -8.97 3.10 7.72
N VAL A 235 -8.69 4.31 8.18
CA VAL A 235 -7.90 4.52 9.40
C VAL A 235 -8.54 3.81 10.59
N ASP A 236 -9.84 3.99 10.78
CA ASP A 236 -10.59 3.33 11.87
C ASP A 236 -10.61 1.80 11.72
N HIS A 237 -10.69 1.30 10.48
CA HIS A 237 -10.57 -0.13 10.20
C HIS A 237 -9.24 -0.69 10.69
N HIS A 238 -8.12 -0.05 10.34
CA HIS A 238 -6.79 -0.50 10.75
C HIS A 238 -6.57 -0.38 12.25
N VAL A 239 -7.11 0.67 12.90
CA VAL A 239 -7.06 0.78 14.36
C VAL A 239 -7.81 -0.39 15.01
N ARG A 240 -9.03 -0.72 14.57
CA ARG A 240 -9.77 -1.88 15.09
C ARG A 240 -9.05 -3.21 14.86
N ARG A 241 -8.42 -3.38 13.68
CA ARG A 241 -7.63 -4.59 13.38
C ARG A 241 -6.40 -4.68 14.28
N ALA A 242 -5.72 -3.57 14.58
CA ALA A 242 -4.60 -3.56 15.54
C ALA A 242 -5.05 -4.01 16.93
N GLU A 243 -6.24 -3.58 17.40
CA GLU A 243 -6.81 -4.06 18.67
C GLU A 243 -7.07 -5.57 18.66
N GLU A 244 -7.52 -6.11 17.53
CA GLU A 244 -7.72 -7.56 17.38
C GLU A 244 -6.38 -8.31 17.46
N VAL A 245 -5.36 -7.86 16.72
CA VAL A 245 -4.00 -8.44 16.79
C VAL A 245 -3.45 -8.38 18.20
N ALA A 246 -3.61 -7.25 18.92
CA ALA A 246 -3.15 -7.10 20.30
C ALA A 246 -3.84 -8.10 21.24
N ARG A 247 -5.15 -8.33 21.10
CA ARG A 247 -5.91 -9.30 21.91
C ARG A 247 -5.42 -10.72 21.64
N VAL A 248 -5.22 -11.10 20.39
CA VAL A 248 -4.74 -12.44 20.03
C VAL A 248 -3.32 -12.66 20.56
N LEU A 249 -2.43 -11.68 20.43
CA LEU A 249 -1.06 -11.73 20.96
C LEU A 249 -1.06 -11.86 22.49
N ALA A 250 -1.88 -11.09 23.20
CA ALA A 250 -1.96 -11.14 24.66
C ALA A 250 -2.45 -12.51 25.16
N ALA A 251 -3.40 -13.14 24.46
CA ALA A 251 -3.91 -14.46 24.79
C ALA A 251 -2.93 -15.60 24.45
N ALA A 252 -2.16 -15.45 23.37
CA ALA A 252 -1.25 -16.49 22.88
C ALA A 252 0.15 -16.46 23.53
N GLY A 253 0.52 -15.34 24.17
CA GLY A 253 1.89 -15.10 24.64
C GLY A 253 2.83 -14.71 23.47
N PRO A 254 4.15 -14.73 23.69
CA PRO A 254 5.12 -14.35 22.66
C PRO A 254 4.97 -15.19 21.39
N GLN A 255 4.86 -14.53 20.23
CA GLN A 255 4.59 -15.17 18.93
C GLN A 255 5.37 -14.50 17.79
N THR A 256 5.59 -15.22 16.69
CA THR A 256 5.98 -14.66 15.40
C THR A 256 4.75 -14.07 14.69
N ALA A 257 4.97 -13.19 13.69
CA ALA A 257 3.90 -12.67 12.86
C ALA A 257 3.16 -13.79 12.10
N PHE A 258 3.88 -14.81 11.63
CA PHE A 258 3.29 -15.97 10.98
C PHE A 258 2.34 -16.75 11.92
N ALA A 259 2.77 -17.04 13.16
CA ALA A 259 1.93 -17.75 14.11
C ALA A 259 0.64 -16.97 14.45
N LEU A 260 0.73 -15.63 14.51
CA LEU A 260 -0.46 -14.77 14.68
C LEU A 260 -1.34 -14.78 13.43
N ALA A 261 -0.73 -14.72 12.23
CA ALA A 261 -1.48 -14.78 10.98
C ALA A 261 -2.28 -16.09 10.86
N GLN A 262 -1.71 -17.23 11.24
CA GLN A 262 -2.41 -18.50 11.24
C GLN A 262 -3.62 -18.55 12.20
N ARG A 263 -3.59 -17.77 13.29
CA ARG A 263 -4.70 -17.65 14.23
C ARG A 263 -5.80 -16.71 13.73
N LEU A 264 -5.42 -15.64 13.05
CA LEU A 264 -6.34 -14.62 12.52
C LEU A 264 -6.96 -15.04 11.19
N PHE A 265 -6.23 -15.80 10.40
CA PHE A 265 -6.60 -16.24 9.05
C PHE A 265 -6.37 -17.75 8.90
N PRO A 266 -7.19 -18.59 9.58
CA PRO A 266 -7.01 -20.03 9.52
C PRO A 266 -7.25 -20.58 8.11
N GLY A 267 -6.43 -21.55 7.68
CA GLY A 267 -6.55 -22.17 6.36
C GLY A 267 -5.94 -21.37 5.20
N THR A 268 -5.15 -20.34 5.49
CA THR A 268 -4.43 -19.57 4.47
C THR A 268 -3.43 -20.47 3.74
N ASP A 269 -3.54 -20.53 2.42
CA ASP A 269 -2.62 -21.26 1.55
C ASP A 269 -1.27 -20.55 1.37
N ALA A 270 -0.36 -21.20 0.65
CA ALA A 270 0.99 -20.67 0.44
C ALA A 270 1.02 -19.34 -0.35
N LEU A 271 0.04 -19.08 -1.21
CA LEU A 271 -0.04 -17.84 -1.99
C LEU A 271 -0.50 -16.67 -1.11
N HIS A 272 -1.52 -16.90 -0.29
CA HIS A 272 -2.10 -15.88 0.58
C HIS A 272 -1.30 -15.66 1.87
N VAL A 273 -0.34 -16.54 2.21
CA VAL A 273 0.46 -16.38 3.43
C VAL A 273 1.25 -15.08 3.44
N VAL A 274 1.76 -14.64 2.29
CA VAL A 274 2.52 -13.38 2.15
C VAL A 274 1.65 -12.18 2.53
N LEU A 275 0.41 -12.15 2.04
CA LEU A 275 -0.55 -11.07 2.31
C LEU A 275 -1.00 -11.09 3.78
N ALA A 276 -1.33 -12.27 4.32
CA ALA A 276 -1.76 -12.42 5.71
C ALA A 276 -0.65 -12.02 6.70
N VAL A 277 0.59 -12.39 6.39
CA VAL A 277 1.76 -12.01 7.20
C VAL A 277 2.02 -10.51 7.11
N ALA A 278 1.96 -9.91 5.93
CA ALA A 278 2.13 -8.48 5.74
C ALA A 278 1.06 -7.68 6.50
N GLU A 279 -0.19 -8.13 6.46
CA GLU A 279 -1.30 -7.55 7.22
C GLU A 279 -1.00 -7.56 8.73
N VAL A 280 -0.60 -8.70 9.28
CA VAL A 280 -0.28 -8.82 10.71
C VAL A 280 0.95 -8.01 11.09
N MET A 281 2.02 -8.05 10.28
CA MET A 281 3.24 -7.28 10.54
C MET A 281 2.96 -5.77 10.55
N GLY A 282 2.14 -5.28 9.62
CA GLY A 282 1.75 -3.88 9.59
C GLY A 282 1.03 -3.45 10.88
N HIS A 283 0.09 -4.26 11.37
CA HIS A 283 -0.63 -3.94 12.62
C HIS A 283 0.25 -4.08 13.86
N LEU A 284 1.19 -5.03 13.87
CA LEU A 284 2.22 -5.11 14.92
C LEU A 284 3.12 -3.88 14.92
N ASP A 285 3.44 -3.31 13.75
CA ASP A 285 4.22 -2.07 13.65
C ASP A 285 3.51 -0.87 14.30
N LEU A 286 2.19 -0.77 14.14
CA LEU A 286 1.39 0.25 14.87
C LEU A 286 1.49 0.05 16.38
N LEU A 287 1.30 -1.20 16.84
CA LEU A 287 1.34 -1.51 18.26
C LEU A 287 2.73 -1.33 18.87
N VAL A 288 3.80 -1.56 18.11
CA VAL A 288 5.18 -1.28 18.53
C VAL A 288 5.41 0.22 18.62
N ALA A 289 4.94 0.99 17.64
CA ALA A 289 5.05 2.45 17.67
C ALA A 289 4.33 3.07 18.88
N ASP A 290 3.21 2.46 19.30
CA ASP A 290 2.45 2.87 20.49
C ASP A 290 3.01 2.30 21.82
N GLY A 291 4.13 1.56 21.79
CA GLY A 291 4.71 0.93 22.98
C GLY A 291 3.91 -0.22 23.59
N ARG A 292 2.83 -0.67 22.92
CA ARG A 292 1.93 -1.74 23.37
C ARG A 292 2.44 -3.15 23.08
N VAL A 293 3.37 -3.25 22.12
CA VAL A 293 4.05 -4.48 21.74
C VAL A 293 5.55 -4.21 21.74
N VAL A 294 6.32 -5.21 22.14
CA VAL A 294 7.78 -5.20 22.07
C VAL A 294 8.21 -6.32 21.12
N GLU A 295 9.17 -6.01 20.27
CA GLU A 295 9.76 -6.96 19.32
C GLU A 295 11.18 -7.36 19.77
N ALA A 296 11.56 -8.59 19.52
CA ALA A 296 12.90 -9.12 19.76
C ALA A 296 13.28 -10.15 18.70
N ALA A 297 14.55 -10.23 18.35
CA ALA A 297 15.04 -11.28 17.45
C ALA A 297 15.09 -12.63 18.20
N SER A 298 14.65 -13.69 17.54
CA SER A 298 14.85 -15.07 17.98
C SER A 298 16.19 -15.62 17.49
N SER A 299 16.59 -16.78 17.99
CA SER A 299 17.86 -17.43 17.64
C SER A 299 17.95 -17.86 16.15
N ASP A 300 16.81 -18.10 15.51
CA ASP A 300 16.69 -18.42 14.07
C ASP A 300 16.49 -17.18 13.20
N GLY A 301 16.54 -15.99 13.81
CA GLY A 301 16.46 -14.70 13.15
C GLY A 301 15.05 -14.22 12.84
N ALA A 302 14.00 -14.95 13.23
CA ALA A 302 12.63 -14.44 13.16
C ALA A 302 12.40 -13.34 14.21
N THR A 303 11.38 -12.51 14.02
CA THR A 303 10.95 -11.52 15.01
C THR A 303 9.87 -12.12 15.91
N ILE A 304 10.12 -12.11 17.21
CA ILE A 304 9.13 -12.47 18.23
C ILE A 304 8.49 -11.20 18.77
N TYR A 305 7.18 -11.18 18.79
CA TYR A 305 6.37 -10.09 19.34
C TYR A 305 5.76 -10.54 20.68
N ARG A 306 5.77 -9.64 21.65
CA ARG A 306 5.13 -9.85 22.97
C ARG A 306 4.39 -8.60 23.41
N ALA A 307 3.33 -8.76 24.18
CA ALA A 307 2.65 -7.62 24.79
C ALA A 307 3.63 -6.81 25.64
N GLY A 308 3.65 -5.49 25.46
CA GLY A 308 4.37 -4.56 26.31
C GLY A 308 3.79 -4.55 27.73
N ALA A 309 4.60 -4.24 28.72
CA ALA A 309 4.08 -3.95 30.05
C ALA A 309 3.17 -2.70 29.93
N ARG A 310 1.88 -2.83 30.25
CA ARG A 310 1.04 -1.64 30.43
C ARG A 310 1.68 -0.82 31.56
N GLU A 311 2.15 0.38 31.30
CA GLU A 311 2.30 1.36 32.36
C GLU A 311 0.89 1.49 32.99
N ARG A 312 0.76 1.01 34.22
CA ARG A 312 -0.39 1.34 35.05
C ARG A 312 -0.28 2.84 35.29
N THR A 313 -0.96 3.65 34.48
CA THR A 313 -1.24 5.02 34.89
C THR A 313 -1.96 4.89 36.21
N ALA A 314 -1.24 5.18 37.29
CA ALA A 314 -1.81 5.35 38.61
C ALA A 314 -2.83 6.50 38.50
N ARG A 315 -4.09 6.14 38.28
CA ARG A 315 -5.18 7.02 38.71
C ARG A 315 -5.02 7.03 40.23
N GLY A 316 -4.59 8.13 40.73
CA GLY A 316 -4.50 8.36 42.15
C GLY A 316 -5.86 8.08 42.79
N ASP A 317 -5.89 7.05 43.63
CA ASP A 317 -6.90 6.95 44.67
C ASP A 317 -6.80 8.23 45.47
N VAL A 318 -7.69 9.17 45.19
CA VAL A 318 -7.95 10.26 46.13
C VAL A 318 -8.67 9.59 47.30
N GLU A 319 -7.90 9.24 48.31
CA GLU A 319 -8.43 8.90 49.62
C GLU A 319 -9.27 10.08 50.07
N ASP A 320 -10.58 9.88 50.14
CA ASP A 320 -11.53 10.77 50.79
C ASP A 320 -11.30 10.62 52.31
N ASP A 321 -10.42 11.47 52.84
CA ASP A 321 -10.14 11.57 54.30
C ASP A 321 -11.26 12.35 54.94
N GLY A 322 -12.32 11.63 55.28
CA GLY A 322 -13.49 12.10 56.00
C GLY A 322 -13.11 12.58 57.40
N ALA A 323 -12.73 13.82 57.53
CA ALA A 323 -12.59 14.48 58.81
C ALA A 323 -13.94 14.68 59.48
N ARG A 324 -14.24 13.83 60.46
CA ARG A 324 -15.26 14.08 61.49
C ARG A 324 -14.74 15.20 62.42
N GLU A 325 -15.38 16.33 62.47
CA GLU A 325 -15.39 17.18 63.62
C GLU A 325 -16.82 17.59 64.00
N GLY A 326 -17.32 16.95 65.04
CA GLY A 326 -18.44 17.44 65.81
C GLY A 326 -18.01 18.48 66.84
N ARG A 327 -18.85 19.53 66.99
CA ARG A 327 -19.06 20.27 68.23
C ARG A 327 -20.31 21.13 68.06
N SER A 328 -21.31 20.80 68.81
CA SER A 328 -22.01 21.34 69.97
C SER A 328 -22.09 22.88 70.08
N CYS A 329 -23.37 23.32 70.23
CA CYS A 329 -23.85 24.62 70.68
C CYS A 329 -23.32 25.03 72.07
N PRO A 330 -23.49 26.30 72.49
CA PRO A 330 -24.80 26.70 72.99
C PRO A 330 -25.53 27.75 72.17
#